data_a4e93d2834e25af2ca01173436f6d245
#
_entry.id   a4e93d2834e25af2ca01173436f6d245
#
_cell.length_a   1.000
_cell.length_b   1.000
_cell.length_c   1.000
_cell.angle_alpha   90.00
_cell.angle_beta   90.00
_cell.angle_gamma   90.00
#
_symmetry.space_group_name_H-M   'P 1'
#
loop_
_entity.id
_entity.type
_entity.pdbx_description
1 polymer ?
#
loop_
_entity_poly.entity_id
_entity_poly.type
_entity_poly.pdbx_seq_one_letter_code
_entity_poly.pdbx_strand_id
1 'polypeptide(L)'
;QDPWVLLFALLLPLLAIRRHRHRAYGQLTYSSLPLAASGAWRLHLPFYLRLAALALLILAAARPQLGSVLEEQLTEGIDIQVVLDISGSMAAEDFQPRNRLTVAKEVMKEFVTKRLADRIGIVVFAGRAVTKAPLTGDHAVLQHLLESIELHTLPDGTAIGMALAAGAARLRDSTAKTRVVVLVTDGVNNSGTIDPDSAAAVCEGLGIKVYTIGVGTAGVVPVPMQFRDAFGRLETRRVEMNVEVDEELLQAIAERTGGRFYQAHDPAGLRSIFAEIDELEKTPLEIKRYTRYREAFQPLMQAALTLLLAPLLLALFGLTVEP
;
A
#
# COMPACT_ATOMS: atom_id res chain seq x y z
N GLN A 1 -17.14 26.01 -11.18
CA GLN A 1 -15.89 26.56 -11.76
C GLN A 1 -16.07 28.04 -12.12
N ASP A 2 -17.22 28.45 -12.65
CA ASP A 2 -17.44 29.77 -13.21
C ASP A 2 -18.54 30.55 -12.45
N PRO A 3 -18.31 31.02 -11.21
CA PRO A 3 -19.34 31.64 -10.38
C PRO A 3 -19.85 33.00 -10.97
N TRP A 4 -19.04 33.67 -11.81
CA TRP A 4 -19.41 34.90 -12.48
C TRP A 4 -20.61 34.74 -13.41
N VAL A 5 -20.84 33.49 -13.92
CA VAL A 5 -22.04 33.19 -14.75
C VAL A 5 -23.34 33.39 -13.97
N LEU A 6 -23.33 33.27 -12.65
CA LEU A 6 -24.48 33.53 -11.80
C LEU A 6 -24.97 35.00 -11.88
N LEU A 7 -24.12 35.94 -12.32
CA LEU A 7 -24.52 37.32 -12.54
C LEU A 7 -25.61 37.43 -13.62
N PHE A 8 -25.66 36.49 -14.58
CA PHE A 8 -26.74 36.44 -15.55
C PHE A 8 -28.12 36.13 -14.93
N ALA A 9 -28.16 35.58 -13.71
CA ALA A 9 -29.41 35.39 -12.96
C ALA A 9 -30.13 36.73 -12.68
N LEU A 10 -29.40 37.87 -12.63
CA LEU A 10 -29.97 39.19 -12.47
C LEU A 10 -30.84 39.61 -13.67
N LEU A 11 -30.67 38.97 -14.84
CA LEU A 11 -31.55 39.21 -16.02
C LEU A 11 -32.95 38.60 -15.84
N LEU A 12 -33.11 37.57 -15.02
CA LEU A 12 -34.38 36.87 -14.81
C LEU A 12 -35.50 37.81 -14.26
N PRO A 13 -35.26 38.57 -13.16
CA PRO A 13 -36.25 39.52 -12.67
C PRO A 13 -36.50 40.64 -13.65
N LEU A 14 -35.50 41.10 -14.41
CA LEU A 14 -35.66 42.14 -15.42
C LEU A 14 -36.59 41.67 -16.54
N LEU A 15 -36.45 40.43 -17.00
CA LEU A 15 -37.35 39.83 -18.01
C LEU A 15 -38.78 39.68 -17.46
N ALA A 16 -38.92 39.29 -16.21
CA ALA A 16 -40.23 39.19 -15.54
C ALA A 16 -40.92 40.55 -15.42
N ILE A 17 -40.19 41.61 -15.00
CA ILE A 17 -40.70 42.98 -14.87
C ILE A 17 -41.06 43.55 -16.24
N ARG A 18 -40.18 43.34 -17.25
CA ARG A 18 -40.47 43.81 -18.62
C ARG A 18 -41.79 43.24 -19.17
N ARG A 19 -42.01 41.92 -18.99
CA ARG A 19 -43.26 41.29 -19.43
C ARG A 19 -44.48 41.84 -18.69
N HIS A 20 -44.34 42.08 -17.39
CA HIS A 20 -45.43 42.64 -16.58
C HIS A 20 -45.78 44.05 -17.04
N ARG A 21 -44.80 44.90 -17.37
CA ARG A 21 -45.01 46.26 -17.91
C ARG A 21 -45.64 46.24 -19.30
N HIS A 22 -45.17 45.40 -20.22
CA HIS A 22 -45.72 45.34 -21.56
C HIS A 22 -47.19 44.89 -21.60
N ARG A 23 -47.66 44.11 -20.65
CA ARG A 23 -49.05 43.72 -20.50
C ARG A 23 -49.97 44.87 -20.01
N ALA A 24 -49.39 45.77 -19.24
CA ALA A 24 -50.18 46.97 -18.79
C ALA A 24 -50.55 47.92 -19.93
N TYR A 25 -49.83 47.90 -21.05
CA TYR A 25 -50.07 48.75 -22.22
C TYR A 25 -50.87 48.09 -23.32
N GLY A 26 -51.16 46.76 -23.25
CA GLY A 26 -51.81 45.99 -24.30
C GLY A 26 -53.24 45.56 -23.99
N GLN A 27 -53.95 46.21 -23.09
CA GLN A 27 -55.41 45.95 -22.87
C GLN A 27 -56.25 46.55 -23.97
N LEU A 28 -56.46 45.78 -25.04
CA LEU A 28 -57.57 46.01 -25.94
C LEU A 28 -58.85 45.53 -25.25
N THR A 29 -59.69 46.45 -24.84
CA THR A 29 -61.02 46.18 -24.29
C THR A 29 -61.94 45.61 -25.37
N TYR A 30 -62.00 44.29 -25.53
CA TYR A 30 -63.08 43.61 -26.23
C TYR A 30 -64.20 43.38 -25.21
N SER A 31 -65.29 44.19 -25.38
CA SER A 31 -66.47 44.03 -24.60
C SER A 31 -67.37 42.98 -25.24
N SER A 32 -67.21 41.77 -25.01
CA SER A 32 -68.18 40.67 -25.08
C SER A 32 -67.58 39.29 -25.27
N LEU A 33 -67.09 38.75 -24.23
CA LEU A 33 -66.95 37.30 -24.04
C LEU A 33 -66.84 37.04 -22.55
N PRO A 34 -67.70 36.22 -21.93
CA PRO A 34 -67.51 35.80 -20.56
C PRO A 34 -66.35 34.79 -20.56
N LEU A 35 -65.12 35.29 -20.49
CA LEU A 35 -63.94 34.45 -20.23
C LEU A 35 -64.06 33.98 -18.82
N ALA A 36 -64.50 32.73 -18.70
CA ALA A 36 -64.41 31.99 -17.47
C ALA A 36 -63.03 32.22 -16.85
N ALA A 37 -62.97 32.73 -15.63
CA ALA A 37 -61.75 33.04 -14.86
C ALA A 37 -60.81 31.86 -14.63
N SER A 38 -61.15 30.68 -15.12
CA SER A 38 -60.41 29.42 -14.94
C SER A 38 -59.24 29.17 -15.92
N GLY A 39 -59.01 30.07 -16.88
CA GLY A 39 -57.97 29.86 -17.91
C GLY A 39 -56.74 30.75 -17.87
N ALA A 40 -56.70 31.75 -16.97
CA ALA A 40 -55.59 32.73 -16.94
C ALA A 40 -54.20 32.14 -16.70
N TRP A 41 -54.12 31.04 -15.97
CA TRP A 41 -52.87 30.34 -15.72
C TRP A 41 -52.28 29.74 -17.01
N ARG A 42 -53.09 29.29 -17.96
CA ARG A 42 -52.65 28.71 -19.24
C ARG A 42 -51.86 29.70 -20.11
N LEU A 43 -52.14 30.99 -19.98
CA LEU A 43 -51.42 32.06 -20.67
C LEU A 43 -50.08 32.43 -20.01
N HIS A 44 -49.94 32.12 -18.73
CA HIS A 44 -48.72 32.46 -17.98
C HIS A 44 -47.74 31.29 -17.83
N LEU A 45 -48.24 30.06 -17.87
CA LEU A 45 -47.48 28.84 -17.67
C LEU A 45 -46.27 28.71 -18.61
N PRO A 46 -46.40 28.91 -19.95
CA PRO A 46 -45.24 28.79 -20.86
C PRO A 46 -44.12 29.76 -20.55
N PHE A 47 -44.44 30.96 -20.12
CA PHE A 47 -43.44 31.94 -19.75
C PHE A 47 -42.63 31.53 -18.49
N TYR A 48 -43.32 31.11 -17.44
CA TYR A 48 -42.65 30.71 -16.20
C TYR A 48 -41.83 29.45 -16.39
N LEU A 49 -42.28 28.52 -17.26
CA LEU A 49 -41.50 27.33 -17.62
C LEU A 49 -40.21 27.72 -18.37
N ARG A 50 -40.29 28.68 -19.33
CA ARG A 50 -39.10 29.19 -20.03
C ARG A 50 -38.17 29.96 -19.09
N LEU A 51 -38.70 30.71 -18.14
CA LEU A 51 -37.90 31.42 -17.13
C LEU A 51 -37.20 30.46 -16.18
N ALA A 52 -37.89 29.40 -15.74
CA ALA A 52 -37.30 28.32 -14.91
C ALA A 52 -36.22 27.53 -15.69
N ALA A 53 -36.46 27.23 -16.97
CA ALA A 53 -35.49 26.61 -17.84
C ALA A 53 -34.22 27.48 -17.98
N LEU A 54 -34.39 28.81 -18.17
CA LEU A 54 -33.25 29.73 -18.23
C LEU A 54 -32.47 29.80 -16.92
N ALA A 55 -33.17 29.81 -15.78
CA ALA A 55 -32.54 29.75 -14.47
C ALA A 55 -31.68 28.48 -14.29
N LEU A 56 -32.20 27.30 -14.67
CA LEU A 56 -31.49 26.06 -14.63
C LEU A 56 -30.29 26.02 -15.59
N LEU A 57 -30.41 26.64 -16.78
CA LEU A 57 -29.30 26.77 -17.71
C LEU A 57 -28.17 27.64 -17.14
N ILE A 58 -28.51 28.75 -16.49
CA ILE A 58 -27.53 29.62 -15.82
C ILE A 58 -26.81 28.81 -14.69
N LEU A 59 -27.57 28.05 -13.89
CA LEU A 59 -27.00 27.18 -12.84
C LEU A 59 -26.11 26.08 -13.43
N ALA A 60 -26.54 25.46 -14.55
CA ALA A 60 -25.75 24.45 -15.24
C ALA A 60 -24.46 25.04 -15.82
N ALA A 61 -24.55 26.25 -16.41
CA ALA A 61 -23.41 26.98 -16.97
C ALA A 61 -22.38 27.42 -15.91
N ALA A 62 -22.83 27.64 -14.66
CA ALA A 62 -21.92 27.88 -13.51
C ALA A 62 -21.09 26.65 -13.12
N ARG A 63 -21.35 25.47 -13.73
CA ARG A 63 -20.63 24.20 -13.52
C ARG A 63 -20.47 23.85 -12.04
N PRO A 64 -21.56 23.60 -11.29
CA PRO A 64 -21.46 23.17 -9.91
C PRO A 64 -20.68 21.86 -9.82
N GLN A 65 -19.68 21.84 -8.96
CA GLN A 65 -18.83 20.67 -8.73
C GLN A 65 -19.14 20.05 -7.38
N LEU A 66 -19.34 18.74 -7.36
CA LEU A 66 -19.38 17.95 -6.14
C LEU A 66 -18.00 17.32 -5.97
N GLY A 67 -17.25 17.80 -4.97
CA GLY A 67 -15.95 17.26 -4.62
C GLY A 67 -16.10 15.98 -3.80
N SER A 68 -15.54 14.86 -4.27
CA SER A 68 -15.25 13.70 -3.45
C SER A 68 -13.75 13.72 -3.14
N VAL A 69 -13.38 13.76 -1.87
CA VAL A 69 -12.00 13.61 -1.43
C VAL A 69 -11.69 12.12 -1.48
N LEU A 70 -10.89 11.70 -2.45
CA LEU A 70 -10.26 10.39 -2.45
C LEU A 70 -8.90 10.56 -1.76
N GLU A 71 -8.77 10.06 -0.55
CA GLU A 71 -7.47 9.89 0.09
C GLU A 71 -6.85 8.61 -0.46
N GLU A 72 -5.96 8.74 -1.43
CA GLU A 72 -5.11 7.65 -1.85
C GLU A 72 -3.86 7.70 -0.96
N GLN A 73 -3.79 6.77 -0.01
CA GLN A 73 -2.57 6.56 0.77
C GLN A 73 -1.57 5.87 -0.16
N LEU A 74 -0.72 6.64 -0.82
CA LEU A 74 0.48 6.11 -1.45
C LEU A 74 1.48 5.80 -0.34
N THR A 75 1.41 4.60 0.18
CA THR A 75 2.44 4.06 1.06
C THR A 75 3.58 3.61 0.15
N GLU A 76 4.63 4.42 0.03
CA GLU A 76 5.88 3.95 -0.55
C GLU A 76 6.49 2.98 0.47
N GLY A 77 6.21 1.68 0.32
CA GLY A 77 6.82 0.64 1.12
C GLY A 77 8.31 0.51 0.84
N ILE A 78 9.03 -0.12 1.75
CA ILE A 78 10.44 -0.50 1.56
C ILE A 78 10.54 -1.94 1.05
N ASP A 79 11.65 -2.27 0.44
CA ASP A 79 11.96 -3.63 0.02
C ASP A 79 12.94 -4.26 1.01
N ILE A 80 12.51 -5.35 1.62
CA ILE A 80 13.27 -6.08 2.63
C ILE A 80 13.58 -7.48 2.14
N GLN A 81 14.85 -7.84 2.10
CA GLN A 81 15.27 -9.19 1.84
C GLN A 81 15.78 -9.83 3.14
N VAL A 82 15.02 -10.76 3.67
CA VAL A 82 15.45 -11.55 4.81
C VAL A 82 16.37 -12.68 4.33
N VAL A 83 17.53 -12.82 4.96
CA VAL A 83 18.53 -13.83 4.66
C VAL A 83 18.73 -14.65 5.93
N LEU A 84 18.16 -15.86 5.94
CA LEU A 84 18.06 -16.72 7.11
C LEU A 84 18.99 -17.91 7.01
N ASP A 85 19.83 -18.08 8.01
CA ASP A 85 20.66 -19.25 8.22
C ASP A 85 19.80 -20.47 8.59
N ILE A 86 20.05 -21.60 7.92
CA ILE A 86 19.44 -22.91 8.21
C ILE A 86 20.51 -24.00 8.36
N SER A 87 21.74 -23.61 8.71
CA SER A 87 22.83 -24.53 9.02
C SER A 87 22.56 -25.37 10.27
N GLY A 88 23.33 -26.39 10.48
CA GLY A 88 23.16 -27.32 11.59
C GLY A 88 23.22 -26.67 12.98
N SER A 89 23.97 -25.57 13.16
CA SER A 89 24.06 -24.81 14.41
C SER A 89 22.72 -24.16 14.81
N MET A 90 21.89 -23.78 13.83
CA MET A 90 20.53 -23.23 14.08
C MET A 90 19.55 -24.25 14.72
N ALA A 91 19.96 -25.53 14.83
CA ALA A 91 19.25 -26.56 15.61
C ALA A 91 19.49 -26.42 17.13
N ALA A 92 20.44 -25.59 17.58
CA ALA A 92 20.77 -25.41 18.99
C ALA A 92 19.54 -25.05 19.84
N GLU A 93 19.43 -25.65 21.02
CA GLU A 93 18.28 -25.51 21.94
C GLU A 93 18.60 -24.53 23.09
N ASP A 94 19.41 -23.51 22.85
CA ASP A 94 19.70 -22.43 23.82
C ASP A 94 18.60 -21.38 23.89
N PHE A 95 17.71 -21.28 22.88
CA PHE A 95 16.51 -20.45 22.89
C PHE A 95 15.28 -21.17 23.47
N GLN A 96 15.42 -21.75 24.65
CA GLN A 96 14.38 -22.57 25.29
C GLN A 96 13.00 -21.92 25.27
N PRO A 97 11.93 -22.73 25.08
CA PRO A 97 11.91 -24.22 24.97
C PRO A 97 12.13 -24.74 23.52
N ARG A 98 12.59 -23.91 22.59
CA ARG A 98 12.69 -24.22 21.16
C ARG A 98 14.12 -23.99 20.65
N ASN A 99 14.40 -24.46 19.42
CA ASN A 99 15.67 -24.18 18.76
C ASN A 99 15.68 -22.77 18.11
N ARG A 100 16.89 -22.30 17.77
CA ARG A 100 17.13 -20.96 17.17
C ARG A 100 16.31 -20.75 15.91
N LEU A 101 16.26 -21.72 14.98
CA LEU A 101 15.51 -21.61 13.73
C LEU A 101 14.01 -21.43 13.97
N THR A 102 13.44 -22.20 14.88
CA THR A 102 12.00 -22.11 15.18
C THR A 102 11.63 -20.73 15.71
N VAL A 103 12.45 -20.20 16.64
CA VAL A 103 12.24 -18.86 17.19
C VAL A 103 12.43 -17.79 16.11
N ALA A 104 13.46 -17.89 15.27
CA ALA A 104 13.69 -16.96 14.17
C ALA A 104 12.47 -16.92 13.22
N LYS A 105 11.94 -18.09 12.83
CA LYS A 105 10.74 -18.20 11.98
C LYS A 105 9.52 -17.51 12.60
N GLU A 106 9.30 -17.68 13.90
CA GLU A 106 8.17 -17.05 14.62
C GLU A 106 8.30 -15.54 14.65
N VAL A 107 9.48 -15.04 15.02
CA VAL A 107 9.72 -13.59 15.05
C VAL A 107 9.61 -12.97 13.66
N MET A 108 10.10 -13.67 12.62
CA MET A 108 9.92 -13.23 11.23
C MET A 108 8.45 -13.19 10.80
N LYS A 109 7.62 -14.16 11.21
CA LYS A 109 6.18 -14.13 10.94
C LYS A 109 5.50 -12.94 11.60
N GLU A 110 5.83 -12.66 12.86
CA GLU A 110 5.34 -11.47 13.57
C GLU A 110 5.76 -10.18 12.84
N PHE A 111 7.00 -10.11 12.37
CA PHE A 111 7.54 -8.99 11.61
C PHE A 111 6.80 -8.79 10.28
N VAL A 112 6.65 -9.84 9.48
CA VAL A 112 5.93 -9.82 8.20
C VAL A 112 4.49 -9.34 8.39
N THR A 113 3.80 -9.80 9.44
CA THR A 113 2.40 -9.42 9.69
C THR A 113 2.21 -7.93 9.95
N LYS A 114 3.21 -7.25 10.53
CA LYS A 114 3.13 -5.82 10.87
C LYS A 114 3.40 -4.89 9.68
N ARG A 115 3.98 -5.39 8.58
CA ARG A 115 4.49 -4.58 7.46
C ARG A 115 3.64 -4.67 6.21
N LEU A 116 2.38 -4.24 6.31
CA LEU A 116 1.38 -4.38 5.23
C LEU A 116 1.72 -3.66 3.91
N ALA A 117 2.59 -2.66 3.94
CA ALA A 117 2.94 -1.86 2.77
C ALA A 117 4.25 -2.27 2.10
N ASP A 118 5.07 -3.08 2.79
CA ASP A 118 6.41 -3.43 2.36
C ASP A 118 6.40 -4.71 1.52
N ARG A 119 7.37 -4.82 0.60
CA ARG A 119 7.63 -6.08 -0.09
C ARG A 119 8.77 -6.81 0.62
N ILE A 120 8.53 -8.05 0.95
CA ILE A 120 9.49 -8.88 1.66
C ILE A 120 9.85 -10.10 0.82
N GLY A 121 11.13 -10.42 0.74
CA GLY A 121 11.64 -11.65 0.14
C GLY A 121 12.40 -12.49 1.17
N ILE A 122 12.59 -13.77 0.88
CA ILE A 122 13.27 -14.71 1.75
C ILE A 122 14.36 -15.47 0.97
N VAL A 123 15.59 -15.38 1.45
CA VAL A 123 16.70 -16.25 1.08
C VAL A 123 17.04 -17.12 2.28
N VAL A 124 17.18 -18.40 2.07
CA VAL A 124 17.72 -19.32 3.08
C VAL A 124 19.11 -19.77 2.68
N PHE A 125 19.98 -19.97 3.62
CA PHE A 125 21.33 -20.42 3.33
C PHE A 125 21.89 -21.37 4.40
N ALA A 126 22.84 -22.17 3.98
CA ALA A 126 23.74 -22.98 4.76
C ALA A 126 25.08 -23.04 4.00
N GLY A 127 25.57 -24.18 3.53
CA GLY A 127 26.73 -24.26 2.62
C GLY A 127 26.50 -23.63 1.24
N ARG A 128 25.27 -23.28 0.90
CA ARG A 128 24.87 -22.50 -0.28
C ARG A 128 23.62 -21.66 0.01
N ALA A 129 23.35 -20.65 -0.83
CA ALA A 129 22.17 -19.81 -0.70
C ALA A 129 21.09 -20.15 -1.73
N VAL A 130 19.81 -20.12 -1.34
CA VAL A 130 18.67 -20.39 -2.19
C VAL A 130 17.55 -19.37 -1.90
N THR A 131 16.99 -18.79 -2.94
CA THR A 131 15.82 -17.92 -2.80
C THR A 131 14.57 -18.76 -2.53
N LYS A 132 13.98 -18.61 -1.36
CA LYS A 132 12.73 -19.28 -0.96
C LYS A 132 11.50 -18.48 -1.43
N ALA A 133 11.57 -17.15 -1.33
CA ALA A 133 10.56 -16.24 -1.84
C ALA A 133 11.20 -15.02 -2.53
N PRO A 134 10.77 -14.65 -3.74
CA PRO A 134 11.11 -13.35 -4.30
C PRO A 134 10.41 -12.23 -3.50
N LEU A 135 10.79 -10.97 -3.76
CA LEU A 135 10.09 -9.82 -3.17
C LEU A 135 8.60 -9.84 -3.50
N THR A 136 7.76 -9.90 -2.49
CA THR A 136 6.31 -9.92 -2.62
C THR A 136 5.63 -9.16 -1.49
N GLY A 137 4.47 -8.55 -1.76
CA GLY A 137 3.56 -8.00 -0.75
C GLY A 137 2.51 -9.01 -0.27
N ASP A 138 2.56 -10.27 -0.74
CA ASP A 138 1.65 -11.31 -0.28
C ASP A 138 2.18 -11.96 1.01
N HIS A 139 1.77 -11.38 2.13
CA HIS A 139 2.20 -11.81 3.45
C HIS A 139 1.69 -13.20 3.83
N ALA A 140 0.53 -13.63 3.29
CA ALA A 140 0.00 -14.97 3.57
C ALA A 140 0.90 -16.05 2.95
N VAL A 141 1.34 -15.84 1.71
CA VAL A 141 2.31 -16.71 1.04
C VAL A 141 3.64 -16.73 1.81
N LEU A 142 4.13 -15.56 2.26
CA LEU A 142 5.39 -15.50 3.03
C LEU A 142 5.31 -16.27 4.35
N GLN A 143 4.20 -16.16 5.08
CA GLN A 143 3.99 -16.90 6.32
C GLN A 143 4.02 -18.42 6.08
N HIS A 144 3.36 -18.87 5.03
CA HIS A 144 3.35 -20.29 4.67
C HIS A 144 4.74 -20.80 4.25
N LEU A 145 5.48 -19.98 3.48
CA LEU A 145 6.85 -20.32 3.09
C LEU A 145 7.81 -20.37 4.29
N LEU A 146 7.68 -19.43 5.26
CA LEU A 146 8.43 -19.46 6.51
C LEU A 146 8.18 -20.75 7.30
N GLU A 147 6.91 -21.22 7.35
CA GLU A 147 6.58 -22.49 7.99
C GLU A 147 7.31 -23.68 7.36
N SER A 148 7.41 -23.69 6.04
CA SER A 148 8.01 -24.78 5.25
C SER A 148 9.55 -24.80 5.29
N ILE A 149 10.21 -23.85 5.97
CA ILE A 149 11.66 -23.86 6.11
C ILE A 149 12.05 -24.90 7.17
N GLU A 150 12.94 -25.80 6.78
CA GLU A 150 13.44 -26.89 7.61
C GLU A 150 14.97 -26.90 7.61
N LEU A 151 15.56 -27.40 8.72
CA LEU A 151 16.98 -27.65 8.81
C LEU A 151 17.42 -28.76 7.83
N HIS A 152 18.70 -28.79 7.52
CA HIS A 152 19.32 -29.85 6.69
C HIS A 152 18.73 -30.01 5.28
N THR A 153 18.01 -29.01 4.76
CA THR A 153 17.52 -29.01 3.37
C THR A 153 18.58 -28.58 2.36
N LEU A 154 19.66 -27.97 2.84
CA LEU A 154 20.84 -27.55 2.06
C LEU A 154 22.10 -28.29 2.54
N PRO A 155 23.16 -28.35 1.72
CA PRO A 155 24.46 -28.85 2.20
C PRO A 155 24.91 -28.10 3.43
N ASP A 156 25.56 -28.81 4.36
CA ASP A 156 26.04 -28.23 5.62
C ASP A 156 27.14 -27.20 5.39
N GLY A 157 27.29 -26.29 6.37
CA GLY A 157 28.20 -25.14 6.33
C GLY A 157 27.43 -23.81 6.37
N THR A 158 28.19 -22.70 6.41
CA THR A 158 27.64 -21.35 6.55
C THR A 158 28.30 -20.42 5.52
N ALA A 159 27.60 -20.13 4.42
CA ALA A 159 28.10 -19.36 3.27
C ALA A 159 27.54 -17.94 3.29
N ILE A 160 27.97 -17.09 4.26
CA ILE A 160 27.47 -15.73 4.48
C ILE A 160 27.64 -14.86 3.23
N GLY A 161 28.82 -14.88 2.59
CA GLY A 161 29.07 -14.06 1.40
C GLY A 161 28.14 -14.40 0.23
N MET A 162 27.89 -15.70 -0.03
CA MET A 162 26.92 -16.12 -1.04
C MET A 162 25.48 -15.72 -0.67
N ALA A 163 25.14 -15.78 0.61
CA ALA A 163 23.82 -15.42 1.11
C ALA A 163 23.55 -13.92 0.93
N LEU A 164 24.51 -13.06 1.27
CA LEU A 164 24.44 -11.62 1.04
C LEU A 164 24.35 -11.28 -0.44
N ALA A 165 25.21 -11.90 -1.27
CA ALA A 165 25.18 -11.70 -2.72
C ALA A 165 23.83 -12.12 -3.33
N ALA A 166 23.24 -13.22 -2.86
CA ALA A 166 21.90 -13.65 -3.28
C ALA A 166 20.82 -12.65 -2.85
N GLY A 167 20.89 -12.11 -1.62
CA GLY A 167 20.00 -11.07 -1.11
C GLY A 167 20.10 -9.79 -1.93
N ALA A 168 21.32 -9.31 -2.16
CA ALA A 168 21.59 -8.12 -2.98
C ALA A 168 21.07 -8.27 -4.41
N ALA A 169 21.24 -9.44 -5.02
CA ALA A 169 20.75 -9.71 -6.36
C ALA A 169 19.22 -9.61 -6.47
N ARG A 170 18.46 -9.93 -5.41
CA ARG A 170 17.00 -9.78 -5.37
C ARG A 170 16.53 -8.33 -5.23
N LEU A 171 17.38 -7.49 -4.65
CA LEU A 171 17.10 -6.06 -4.45
C LEU A 171 17.66 -5.16 -5.56
N ARG A 172 18.52 -5.69 -6.45
CA ARG A 172 19.20 -4.91 -7.49
C ARG A 172 18.24 -4.12 -8.38
N ASP A 173 17.18 -4.78 -8.83
CA ASP A 173 16.21 -4.21 -9.77
C ASP A 173 14.99 -3.57 -9.05
N SER A 174 15.10 -3.40 -7.73
CA SER A 174 14.08 -2.76 -6.91
C SER A 174 14.01 -1.25 -7.19
N THR A 175 12.79 -0.75 -7.32
CA THR A 175 12.48 0.69 -7.46
C THR A 175 12.17 1.38 -6.13
N ALA A 176 12.16 0.64 -5.01
CA ALA A 176 11.93 1.22 -3.68
C ALA A 176 13.04 2.20 -3.30
N LYS A 177 12.68 3.28 -2.62
CA LYS A 177 13.64 4.27 -2.12
C LYS A 177 14.61 3.67 -1.11
N THR A 178 14.10 2.78 -0.26
CA THR A 178 14.88 2.10 0.77
C THR A 178 14.90 0.60 0.49
N ARG A 179 16.10 0.03 0.47
CA ARG A 179 16.37 -1.39 0.24
C ARG A 179 17.19 -1.93 1.39
N VAL A 180 16.70 -2.99 2.00
CA VAL A 180 17.25 -3.53 3.25
C VAL A 180 17.47 -5.04 3.11
N VAL A 181 18.63 -5.51 3.56
CA VAL A 181 18.90 -6.92 3.85
C VAL A 181 18.93 -7.10 5.37
N VAL A 182 18.20 -8.10 5.87
CA VAL A 182 18.28 -8.54 7.27
C VAL A 182 18.90 -9.94 7.27
N LEU A 183 20.18 -10.02 7.64
CA LEU A 183 20.92 -11.26 7.76
C LEU A 183 20.78 -11.81 9.17
N VAL A 184 20.29 -13.04 9.29
CA VAL A 184 20.14 -13.76 10.57
C VAL A 184 20.99 -15.01 10.53
N THR A 185 22.00 -15.09 11.37
CA THR A 185 22.95 -16.21 11.42
C THR A 185 23.46 -16.43 12.85
N ASP A 186 23.92 -17.63 13.15
CA ASP A 186 24.56 -17.98 14.40
C ASP A 186 26.01 -18.50 14.21
N GLY A 187 26.51 -18.41 12.96
CA GLY A 187 27.77 -19.08 12.61
C GLY A 187 28.85 -18.16 12.07
N VAL A 188 30.00 -18.78 11.91
CA VAL A 188 31.20 -18.23 11.26
C VAL A 188 31.14 -18.59 9.77
N ASN A 189 31.55 -17.68 8.90
CA ASN A 189 31.64 -17.98 7.47
C ASN A 189 32.71 -19.08 7.23
N ASN A 190 32.29 -20.28 6.86
CA ASN A 190 33.15 -21.43 6.63
C ASN A 190 32.94 -22.11 5.26
N SER A 191 32.04 -21.56 4.45
CA SER A 191 31.67 -22.17 3.18
C SER A 191 31.36 -21.08 2.12
N GLY A 192 31.25 -21.50 0.87
CA GLY A 192 30.92 -20.63 -0.24
C GLY A 192 32.14 -20.09 -1.00
N THR A 193 31.88 -19.58 -2.20
CA THR A 193 32.90 -19.06 -3.13
C THR A 193 33.01 -17.54 -3.13
N ILE A 194 32.05 -16.86 -2.51
CA ILE A 194 31.99 -15.40 -2.41
C ILE A 194 32.41 -15.01 -0.99
N ASP A 195 33.40 -14.16 -0.92
CA ASP A 195 33.87 -13.59 0.34
C ASP A 195 32.84 -12.61 0.90
N PRO A 196 32.53 -12.63 2.22
CA PRO A 196 31.54 -11.75 2.84
C PRO A 196 31.83 -10.26 2.66
N ASP A 197 33.09 -9.81 2.75
CA ASP A 197 33.46 -8.41 2.53
C ASP A 197 33.21 -7.97 1.09
N SER A 198 33.47 -8.85 0.12
CA SER A 198 33.17 -8.60 -1.28
C SER A 198 31.67 -8.49 -1.53
N ALA A 199 30.86 -9.32 -0.88
CA ALA A 199 29.40 -9.24 -0.94
C ALA A 199 28.87 -7.97 -0.28
N ALA A 200 29.43 -7.57 0.87
CA ALA A 200 29.10 -6.29 1.54
C ALA A 200 29.43 -5.08 0.65
N ALA A 201 30.58 -5.11 -0.07
CA ALA A 201 30.93 -4.07 -1.03
C ALA A 201 29.89 -3.94 -2.17
N VAL A 202 29.33 -5.05 -2.63
CA VAL A 202 28.24 -5.03 -3.62
C VAL A 202 26.98 -4.41 -3.03
N CYS A 203 26.61 -4.75 -1.80
CA CYS A 203 25.47 -4.13 -1.11
C CYS A 203 25.65 -2.61 -0.98
N GLU A 204 26.84 -2.16 -0.53
CA GLU A 204 27.21 -0.75 -0.45
C GLU A 204 27.08 -0.05 -1.81
N GLY A 205 27.67 -0.59 -2.86
CA GLY A 205 27.63 -0.05 -4.23
C GLY A 205 26.22 0.05 -4.81
N LEU A 206 25.31 -0.83 -4.38
CA LEU A 206 23.89 -0.82 -4.74
C LEU A 206 23.05 0.09 -3.80
N GLY A 207 23.62 0.67 -2.74
CA GLY A 207 22.90 1.44 -1.72
C GLY A 207 21.90 0.59 -0.92
N ILE A 208 22.26 -0.67 -0.66
CA ILE A 208 21.46 -1.61 0.14
C ILE A 208 22.03 -1.61 1.56
N LYS A 209 21.20 -1.28 2.56
CA LYS A 209 21.57 -1.39 3.97
C LYS A 209 21.51 -2.84 4.42
N VAL A 210 22.49 -3.29 5.19
CA VAL A 210 22.51 -4.65 5.75
C VAL A 210 22.47 -4.58 7.26
N TYR A 211 21.39 -5.10 7.84
CA TYR A 211 21.29 -5.38 9.27
C TYR A 211 21.73 -6.80 9.51
N THR A 212 22.69 -7.00 10.40
CA THR A 212 23.20 -8.31 10.77
C THR A 212 22.76 -8.66 12.18
N ILE A 213 22.21 -9.85 12.35
CA ILE A 213 21.69 -10.34 13.63
C ILE A 213 22.41 -11.65 13.94
N GLY A 214 23.31 -11.63 14.92
CA GLY A 214 23.86 -12.82 15.54
C GLY A 214 22.82 -13.46 16.47
N VAL A 215 22.56 -14.76 16.33
CA VAL A 215 21.54 -15.47 17.12
C VAL A 215 22.20 -16.50 18.01
N GLY A 216 21.87 -16.47 19.31
CA GLY A 216 22.39 -17.42 20.28
C GLY A 216 23.52 -16.88 21.14
N THR A 217 24.01 -17.70 22.03
CA THR A 217 25.17 -17.41 22.88
C THR A 217 26.38 -18.16 22.36
N ALA A 218 27.54 -17.50 22.34
CA ALA A 218 28.79 -18.17 22.07
C ALA A 218 29.11 -19.16 23.20
N GLY A 219 29.64 -20.33 22.85
CA GLY A 219 30.04 -21.36 23.81
C GLY A 219 29.46 -22.73 23.54
N VAL A 220 29.50 -23.59 24.55
CA VAL A 220 29.05 -24.99 24.45
C VAL A 220 27.53 -25.03 24.59
N VAL A 221 26.84 -25.43 23.53
CA VAL A 221 25.38 -25.53 23.48
C VAL A 221 24.92 -26.93 23.06
N PRO A 222 23.80 -27.43 23.59
CA PRO A 222 23.26 -28.72 23.18
C PRO A 222 22.58 -28.60 21.80
N VAL A 223 23.06 -29.39 20.85
CA VAL A 223 22.52 -29.52 19.50
C VAL A 223 21.95 -30.91 19.30
N PRO A 224 20.66 -31.08 18.94
CA PRO A 224 20.11 -32.38 18.63
C PRO A 224 20.68 -32.90 17.31
N MET A 225 21.40 -34.01 17.34
CA MET A 225 21.92 -34.68 16.15
C MET A 225 21.30 -36.03 15.96
N GLN A 226 21.02 -36.38 14.71
CA GLN A 226 20.50 -37.72 14.36
C GLN A 226 21.65 -38.67 14.07
N PHE A 227 21.71 -39.74 14.83
CA PHE A 227 22.65 -40.84 14.61
C PHE A 227 21.87 -42.06 14.13
N ARG A 228 22.51 -42.84 13.25
CA ARG A 228 21.95 -44.13 12.83
C ARG A 228 22.59 -45.20 13.71
N ASP A 229 21.77 -45.95 14.44
CA ASP A 229 22.26 -47.06 15.26
C ASP A 229 22.75 -48.25 14.39
N ALA A 230 23.34 -49.26 15.03
CA ALA A 230 23.82 -50.47 14.35
C ALA A 230 22.70 -51.25 13.61
N PHE A 231 21.46 -51.00 13.92
CA PHE A 231 20.26 -51.59 13.29
C PHE A 231 19.61 -50.69 12.21
N GLY A 232 20.24 -49.54 11.92
CA GLY A 232 19.74 -48.58 10.91
C GLY A 232 18.64 -47.68 11.42
N ARG A 233 18.30 -47.64 12.71
CA ARG A 233 17.30 -46.76 13.30
C ARG A 233 17.90 -45.37 13.55
N LEU A 234 17.14 -44.35 13.31
CA LEU A 234 17.51 -42.97 13.61
C LEU A 234 17.27 -42.68 15.09
N GLU A 235 18.32 -42.38 15.83
CA GLU A 235 18.26 -41.95 17.21
C GLU A 235 18.74 -40.53 17.33
N THR A 236 17.94 -39.65 17.95
CA THR A 236 18.34 -38.26 18.20
C THR A 236 19.06 -38.16 19.52
N ARG A 237 20.33 -37.75 19.51
CA ARG A 237 21.13 -37.49 20.71
C ARG A 237 21.49 -36.01 20.77
N ARG A 238 21.49 -35.43 21.97
CA ARG A 238 22.03 -34.10 22.22
C ARG A 238 23.54 -34.19 22.33
N VAL A 239 24.23 -33.49 21.45
CA VAL A 239 25.67 -33.37 21.42
C VAL A 239 26.04 -31.95 21.81
N GLU A 240 26.96 -31.79 22.75
CA GLU A 240 27.50 -30.50 23.08
C GLU A 240 28.43 -30.03 21.94
N MET A 241 28.09 -28.90 21.33
CA MET A 241 28.89 -28.26 20.28
C MET A 241 29.34 -26.89 20.75
N ASN A 242 30.58 -26.55 20.47
CA ASN A 242 31.09 -25.19 20.65
C ASN A 242 30.62 -24.37 19.43
N VAL A 243 29.73 -23.42 19.66
CA VAL A 243 29.24 -22.50 18.60
C VAL A 243 29.93 -21.16 18.80
N GLU A 244 30.56 -20.69 17.74
CA GLU A 244 31.21 -19.38 17.68
C GLU A 244 30.42 -18.49 16.75
N VAL A 245 30.23 -17.23 17.16
CA VAL A 245 29.63 -16.18 16.33
C VAL A 245 30.74 -15.22 15.95
N ASP A 246 30.90 -14.95 14.67
CA ASP A 246 31.89 -13.98 14.19
C ASP A 246 31.28 -12.56 14.23
N GLU A 247 31.28 -12.01 15.46
CA GLU A 247 30.71 -10.67 15.69
C GLU A 247 31.48 -9.60 14.93
N GLU A 248 32.81 -9.73 14.80
CA GLU A 248 33.66 -8.76 14.08
C GLU A 248 33.28 -8.68 12.60
N LEU A 249 33.10 -9.83 11.95
CA LEU A 249 32.66 -9.90 10.56
C LEU A 249 31.24 -9.31 10.38
N LEU A 250 30.30 -9.71 11.24
CA LEU A 250 28.92 -9.23 11.16
C LEU A 250 28.82 -7.72 11.39
N GLN A 251 29.58 -7.18 12.33
CA GLN A 251 29.68 -5.75 12.58
C GLN A 251 30.30 -5.01 11.39
N ALA A 252 31.40 -5.51 10.83
CA ALA A 252 32.06 -4.91 9.67
C ALA A 252 31.11 -4.83 8.45
N ILE A 253 30.34 -5.90 8.18
CA ILE A 253 29.35 -5.93 7.09
C ILE A 253 28.27 -4.86 7.32
N ALA A 254 27.72 -4.76 8.54
CA ALA A 254 26.68 -3.81 8.88
C ALA A 254 27.16 -2.37 8.76
N GLU A 255 28.30 -2.03 9.39
CA GLU A 255 28.88 -0.68 9.36
C GLU A 255 29.21 -0.21 7.95
N ARG A 256 29.80 -1.07 7.12
CA ARG A 256 30.13 -0.78 5.74
C ARG A 256 28.93 -0.37 4.90
N THR A 257 27.78 -1.01 5.14
CA THR A 257 26.55 -0.81 4.35
C THR A 257 25.60 0.23 4.96
N GLY A 258 25.98 0.85 6.09
CA GLY A 258 25.17 1.83 6.81
C GLY A 258 24.01 1.23 7.60
N GLY A 259 24.06 -0.07 7.88
CA GLY A 259 23.18 -0.78 8.80
C GLY A 259 23.73 -0.86 10.22
N ARG A 260 23.24 -1.84 10.98
CA ARG A 260 23.69 -2.11 12.36
C ARG A 260 23.82 -3.60 12.63
N PHE A 261 24.77 -3.95 13.49
CA PHE A 261 24.88 -5.28 14.06
C PHE A 261 24.10 -5.38 15.37
N TYR A 262 23.46 -6.50 15.57
CA TYR A 262 22.73 -6.85 16.79
C TYR A 262 23.08 -8.27 17.22
N GLN A 263 23.08 -8.51 18.53
CA GLN A 263 23.24 -9.84 19.12
C GLN A 263 21.97 -10.21 19.89
N ALA A 264 21.34 -11.31 19.51
CA ALA A 264 20.18 -11.87 20.18
C ALA A 264 20.58 -13.07 21.04
N HIS A 265 20.45 -12.95 22.33
CA HIS A 265 20.77 -14.03 23.28
C HIS A 265 19.55 -14.87 23.67
N ASP A 266 18.35 -14.37 23.43
CA ASP A 266 17.08 -14.99 23.76
C ASP A 266 15.96 -14.60 22.78
N PRO A 267 14.80 -15.28 22.82
CA PRO A 267 13.67 -14.96 21.95
C PRO A 267 13.11 -13.54 22.12
N ALA A 268 13.18 -12.95 23.31
CA ALA A 268 12.68 -11.61 23.56
C ALA A 268 13.62 -10.55 22.96
N GLY A 269 14.93 -10.76 23.08
CA GLY A 269 15.97 -9.96 22.44
C GLY A 269 15.80 -9.94 20.92
N LEU A 270 15.59 -11.11 20.31
CA LEU A 270 15.37 -11.19 18.86
C LEU A 270 14.11 -10.40 18.42
N ARG A 271 13.00 -10.48 19.17
CA ARG A 271 11.80 -9.68 18.88
C ARG A 271 12.06 -8.17 19.01
N SER A 272 12.80 -7.76 20.04
CA SER A 272 13.12 -6.33 20.24
C SER A 272 14.01 -5.79 19.12
N ILE A 273 14.95 -6.57 18.61
CA ILE A 273 15.82 -6.21 17.48
C ILE A 273 14.98 -6.00 16.21
N PHE A 274 14.10 -6.93 15.89
CA PHE A 274 13.21 -6.76 14.74
C PHE A 274 12.27 -5.56 14.90
N ALA A 275 11.82 -5.25 16.11
CA ALA A 275 11.02 -4.06 16.39
C ALA A 275 11.84 -2.76 16.23
N GLU A 276 13.12 -2.75 16.60
CA GLU A 276 14.01 -1.62 16.40
C GLU A 276 14.29 -1.39 14.91
N ILE A 277 14.56 -2.45 14.14
CA ILE A 277 14.72 -2.36 12.68
C ILE A 277 13.43 -1.84 12.04
N ASP A 278 12.27 -2.26 12.54
CA ASP A 278 10.98 -1.75 12.12
C ASP A 278 10.88 -0.24 12.31
N GLU A 279 11.28 0.28 13.45
CA GLU A 279 11.24 1.70 13.78
C GLU A 279 12.23 2.53 12.93
N LEU A 280 13.46 2.01 12.73
CA LEU A 280 14.51 2.69 11.98
C LEU A 280 14.18 2.85 10.49
N GLU A 281 13.47 1.91 9.90
CA GLU A 281 13.18 1.86 8.47
C GLU A 281 11.69 2.16 8.14
N LYS A 282 10.98 2.80 9.08
CA LYS A 282 9.62 3.32 8.79
C LYS A 282 9.71 4.46 7.77
N THR A 283 9.09 4.26 6.63
CA THR A 283 8.88 5.35 5.67
C THR A 283 7.70 6.20 6.13
N PRO A 284 7.84 7.54 6.25
CA PRO A 284 6.71 8.40 6.57
C PRO A 284 5.63 8.25 5.47
N LEU A 285 4.40 8.01 5.90
CA LEU A 285 3.24 7.92 5.03
C LEU A 285 3.02 9.27 4.33
N GLU A 286 3.36 9.39 3.05
CA GLU A 286 2.92 10.52 2.25
C GLU A 286 1.46 10.33 1.85
N ILE A 287 0.56 11.01 2.56
CA ILE A 287 -0.86 11.05 2.21
C ILE A 287 -1.02 12.05 1.07
N LYS A 288 -1.08 11.58 -0.17
CA LYS A 288 -1.47 12.41 -1.32
C LYS A 288 -2.98 12.49 -1.37
N ARG A 289 -3.53 13.66 -1.02
CA ARG A 289 -4.96 13.95 -1.13
C ARG A 289 -5.27 14.38 -2.56
N TYR A 290 -5.95 13.53 -3.31
CA TYR A 290 -6.52 13.88 -4.60
C TYR A 290 -7.99 14.24 -4.42
N THR A 291 -8.34 15.49 -4.74
CA THR A 291 -9.75 15.90 -4.78
C THR A 291 -10.28 15.63 -6.18
N ARG A 292 -11.10 14.63 -6.32
CA ARG A 292 -11.77 14.33 -7.58
C ARG A 292 -13.08 15.13 -7.64
N TYR A 293 -13.17 16.07 -8.57
CA TYR A 293 -14.38 16.85 -8.79
C TYR A 293 -15.28 16.15 -9.81
N ARG A 294 -16.52 15.87 -9.41
CA ARG A 294 -17.54 15.39 -10.32
C ARG A 294 -18.41 16.57 -10.74
N GLU A 295 -18.50 16.81 -12.03
CA GLU A 295 -19.37 17.87 -12.57
C GLU A 295 -20.85 17.48 -12.44
N ALA A 296 -21.65 18.35 -11.83
CA ALA A 296 -23.08 18.13 -11.60
C ALA A 296 -23.97 18.94 -12.57
N PHE A 297 -23.43 19.40 -13.70
CA PHE A 297 -24.18 20.18 -14.66
C PHE A 297 -25.16 19.35 -15.50
N GLN A 298 -24.86 18.05 -15.73
CA GLN A 298 -25.67 17.19 -16.61
C GLN A 298 -27.15 17.07 -16.20
N PRO A 299 -27.50 16.75 -14.93
CA PRO A 299 -28.90 16.67 -14.52
C PRO A 299 -29.61 18.03 -14.60
N LEU A 300 -28.88 19.13 -14.33
CA LEU A 300 -29.46 20.48 -14.46
C LEU A 300 -29.75 20.83 -15.91
N MET A 301 -28.86 20.46 -16.82
CA MET A 301 -29.06 20.68 -18.27
C MET A 301 -30.24 19.86 -18.82
N GLN A 302 -30.37 18.58 -18.38
CA GLN A 302 -31.49 17.73 -18.78
C GLN A 302 -32.83 18.30 -18.26
N ALA A 303 -32.88 18.74 -17.00
CA ALA A 303 -34.06 19.37 -16.43
C ALA A 303 -34.42 20.68 -17.15
N ALA A 304 -33.44 21.51 -17.52
CA ALA A 304 -33.63 22.72 -18.26
C ALA A 304 -34.19 22.45 -19.65
N LEU A 305 -33.67 21.44 -20.36
CA LEU A 305 -34.13 21.04 -21.69
C LEU A 305 -35.58 20.53 -21.66
N THR A 306 -35.92 19.70 -20.65
CA THR A 306 -37.32 19.22 -20.50
C THR A 306 -38.27 20.36 -20.23
N LEU A 307 -37.90 21.34 -19.38
CA LEU A 307 -38.73 22.52 -19.12
C LEU A 307 -38.86 23.46 -20.35
N LEU A 308 -37.86 23.50 -21.21
CA LEU A 308 -37.89 24.29 -22.45
C LEU A 308 -38.82 23.67 -23.49
N LEU A 309 -38.82 22.32 -23.57
CA LEU A 309 -39.69 21.57 -24.50
C LEU A 309 -41.14 21.44 -24.00
N ALA A 310 -41.37 21.50 -22.70
CA ALA A 310 -42.69 21.33 -22.08
C ALA A 310 -43.75 22.31 -22.65
N PRO A 311 -43.50 23.63 -22.86
CA PRO A 311 -44.49 24.53 -23.49
C PRO A 311 -44.85 24.13 -24.89
N LEU A 312 -43.90 23.60 -25.67
CA LEU A 312 -44.14 23.16 -27.06
C LEU A 312 -45.05 21.93 -27.08
N LEU A 313 -44.81 20.98 -26.19
CA LEU A 313 -45.66 19.79 -26.03
C LEU A 313 -47.08 20.18 -25.56
N LEU A 314 -47.17 21.08 -24.58
CA LEU A 314 -48.45 21.53 -24.07
C LEU A 314 -49.26 22.29 -25.15
N ALA A 315 -48.61 23.04 -26.06
CA ALA A 315 -49.24 23.69 -27.19
C ALA A 315 -49.78 22.68 -28.22
N LEU A 316 -49.04 21.62 -28.51
CA LEU A 316 -49.43 20.52 -29.40
C LEU A 316 -50.72 19.81 -28.93
N PHE A 317 -50.90 19.71 -27.60
CA PHE A 317 -52.11 19.12 -27.00
C PHE A 317 -53.24 20.15 -26.74
N GLY A 318 -53.10 21.38 -27.22
CA GLY A 318 -54.13 22.43 -27.03
C GLY A 318 -54.30 22.89 -25.56
N LEU A 319 -53.35 22.57 -24.71
CA LEU A 319 -53.42 22.88 -23.27
C LEU A 319 -52.89 24.29 -22.94
N THR A 320 -52.18 24.93 -23.88
CA THR A 320 -51.68 26.31 -23.76
C THR A 320 -52.02 27.08 -25.04
N VAL A 321 -52.38 28.35 -24.92
CA VAL A 321 -52.54 29.28 -26.04
C VAL A 321 -51.28 30.16 -26.06
N GLU A 322 -50.48 30.08 -27.12
CA GLU A 322 -49.44 31.10 -27.34
C GLU A 322 -50.07 32.42 -27.77
N PRO A 323 -49.74 33.57 -27.16
CA PRO A 323 -50.20 34.85 -27.51
C PRO A 323 -49.56 35.37 -28.80
#